data_311c3d00455fa8e85113c4d4e4b44edd
#
_entry.id   311c3d00455fa8e85113c4d4e4b44edd
#
_cell.length_a   1.000
_cell.length_b   1.000
_cell.length_c   1.000
_cell.angle_alpha   90.00
_cell.angle_beta   90.00
_cell.angle_gamma   90.00
#
_symmetry.space_group_name_H-M   'P 1'
#
loop_
_entity.id
_entity.type
_entity.pdbx_description
1 polymer ?
#
loop_
_entity_poly.entity_id
_entity_poly.type
_entity_poly.pdbx_seq_one_letter_code
_entity_poly.pdbx_strand_id
1 'polypeptide(L)'
;MSPPPAPGLDAFPGFEAFPTRHCVTGSLRHVYEHHGYPISEDLLLGLGRGLGFVYFHIGDMDPFFGGRANVARPGEEGLEITAGRRTGVVVEAHTTGSARKAQEALRALLEAGEPVMVYLDMGFLPYFNLPEGYHFGAHVVVIAGYDAASRTVLLADRDAALHPVDWDTLEQARGSTFKPFPPMHKWFDFDFSAARPPTPEETREAIVEVCRGMLEPPIANLGVKGISKARAETLKWPKLLDPPALRRTCFNVAMFIDDRGGTGGGIFRYMYGRFLGEAAVLMGEPRLAAMAPDLASIGDRWEQVAAGFARAAAAGNPADLLDEATAPMPEIADREEEFWARLAEVVAG
;
A
#
# COMPACT_ATOMS: atom_id res chain seq x y z
N MET A 1 -3.24 6.84 24.48
CA MET A 1 -2.08 7.77 24.52
C MET A 1 -0.85 6.91 24.67
N SER A 2 0.00 6.86 23.66
CA SER A 2 1.30 6.21 23.78
C SER A 2 2.13 6.88 24.87
N PRO A 3 2.93 6.14 25.67
CA PRO A 3 3.85 6.76 26.61
C PRO A 3 4.82 7.68 25.85
N PRO A 4 5.27 8.78 26.47
CA PRO A 4 6.30 9.60 25.87
C PRO A 4 7.58 8.75 25.65
N PRO A 5 8.35 9.04 24.59
CA PRO A 5 9.60 8.32 24.33
C PRO A 5 10.50 8.38 25.57
N ALA A 6 11.22 7.29 25.83
CA ALA A 6 12.20 7.26 26.90
C ALA A 6 13.21 8.42 26.65
N PRO A 7 13.59 9.18 27.68
CA PRO A 7 14.57 10.25 27.50
C PRO A 7 15.90 9.67 26.97
N GLY A 8 16.29 10.07 25.76
CA GLY A 8 17.54 9.64 25.11
C GLY A 8 17.41 8.72 23.91
N LEU A 9 16.19 8.38 23.46
CA LEU A 9 15.99 7.66 22.20
C LEU A 9 15.69 8.66 21.08
N ASP A 10 16.67 8.89 20.22
CA ASP A 10 16.58 9.77 19.06
C ASP A 10 16.51 8.95 17.76
N ALA A 11 15.99 9.58 16.70
CA ALA A 11 16.08 9.03 15.35
C ALA A 11 17.56 8.98 14.91
N PHE A 12 17.85 8.13 13.93
CA PHE A 12 19.16 8.12 13.29
C PHE A 12 19.52 9.50 12.72
N PRO A 13 20.81 9.90 12.76
CA PRO A 13 21.23 11.20 12.27
C PRO A 13 20.74 11.50 10.85
N GLY A 14 20.04 12.61 10.68
CA GLY A 14 19.49 13.03 9.38
C GLY A 14 18.16 12.37 9.00
N PHE A 15 17.59 11.50 9.84
CA PHE A 15 16.25 10.97 9.58
C PHE A 15 15.17 11.94 10.08
N GLU A 16 14.21 12.24 9.21
CA GLU A 16 13.05 13.06 9.53
C GLU A 16 11.76 12.29 9.22
N ALA A 17 10.83 12.26 10.19
CA ALA A 17 9.49 11.74 9.98
C ALA A 17 8.57 12.83 9.45
N PHE A 18 7.77 12.53 8.44
CA PHE A 18 6.79 13.45 7.85
C PHE A 18 5.51 12.69 7.45
N PRO A 19 4.37 13.37 7.28
CA PRO A 19 3.14 12.72 6.90
C PRO A 19 3.24 12.08 5.51
N THR A 20 2.77 10.84 5.42
CA THR A 20 2.66 10.07 4.18
C THR A 20 1.25 9.52 4.02
N ARG A 21 0.92 8.96 2.85
CA ARG A 21 -0.43 8.49 2.54
C ARG A 21 -0.54 6.97 2.57
N HIS A 22 0.37 6.29 1.91
CA HIS A 22 0.34 4.83 1.77
C HIS A 22 1.58 4.21 2.41
N CYS A 23 1.38 3.16 3.22
CA CYS A 23 2.44 2.59 4.06
C CYS A 23 3.69 2.19 3.27
N VAL A 24 3.56 1.56 2.09
CA VAL A 24 4.73 1.14 1.31
C VAL A 24 5.44 2.30 0.63
N THR A 25 4.70 3.15 -0.09
CA THR A 25 5.31 4.29 -0.80
C THR A 25 5.79 5.37 0.15
N GLY A 26 5.11 5.55 1.29
CA GLY A 26 5.54 6.43 2.37
C GLY A 26 6.82 5.95 3.03
N SER A 27 6.92 4.66 3.34
CA SER A 27 8.15 4.06 3.88
C SER A 27 9.31 4.16 2.88
N LEU A 28 9.07 3.87 1.60
CA LEU A 28 10.08 4.09 0.56
C LEU A 28 10.52 5.57 0.54
N ARG A 29 9.58 6.50 0.55
CA ARG A 29 9.89 7.93 0.56
C ARG A 29 10.75 8.33 1.76
N HIS A 30 10.45 7.85 2.98
CA HIS A 30 11.29 8.10 4.16
C HIS A 30 12.73 7.64 3.96
N VAL A 31 12.94 6.44 3.40
CA VAL A 31 14.27 5.89 3.12
C VAL A 31 15.00 6.73 2.04
N TYR A 32 14.31 7.08 0.95
CA TYR A 32 14.87 7.91 -0.12
C TYR A 32 15.28 9.31 0.36
N GLU A 33 14.40 9.98 1.12
CA GLU A 33 14.69 11.31 1.71
C GLU A 33 15.89 11.25 2.66
N HIS A 34 15.97 10.21 3.52
CA HIS A 34 17.12 10.02 4.42
C HIS A 34 18.44 9.91 3.67
N HIS A 35 18.47 9.24 2.53
CA HIS A 35 19.66 9.11 1.68
C HIS A 35 19.88 10.32 0.75
N GLY A 36 19.16 11.43 0.96
CA GLY A 36 19.33 12.66 0.19
C GLY A 36 18.77 12.58 -1.23
N TYR A 37 17.83 11.69 -1.48
CA TYR A 37 17.21 11.48 -2.76
C TYR A 37 15.70 11.78 -2.70
N PRO A 38 15.27 13.05 -2.65
CA PRO A 38 13.87 13.42 -2.48
C PRO A 38 13.02 12.94 -3.68
N ILE A 39 11.95 12.23 -3.36
CA ILE A 39 11.01 11.68 -4.35
C ILE A 39 9.60 11.66 -3.77
N SER A 40 8.58 11.89 -4.60
CA SER A 40 7.19 11.84 -4.14
C SER A 40 6.68 10.40 -4.02
N GLU A 41 5.72 10.18 -3.10
CA GLU A 41 5.01 8.90 -3.03
C GLU A 41 4.25 8.58 -4.32
N ASP A 42 3.74 9.62 -4.98
CA ASP A 42 2.96 9.51 -6.20
C ASP A 42 3.83 8.97 -7.34
N LEU A 43 5.07 9.49 -7.45
CA LEU A 43 6.05 9.00 -8.42
C LEU A 43 6.49 7.56 -8.10
N LEU A 44 6.75 7.24 -6.83
CA LEU A 44 7.08 5.87 -6.40
C LEU A 44 5.93 4.89 -6.69
N LEU A 45 4.67 5.28 -6.47
CA LEU A 45 3.50 4.45 -6.80
C LEU A 45 3.43 4.16 -8.29
N GLY A 46 3.57 5.21 -9.13
CA GLY A 46 3.50 5.09 -10.58
C GLY A 46 4.65 4.27 -11.15
N LEU A 47 5.89 4.61 -10.82
CA LEU A 47 7.09 3.88 -11.26
C LEU A 47 7.09 2.43 -10.78
N GLY A 48 6.59 2.18 -9.57
CA GLY A 48 6.46 0.84 -9.00
C GLY A 48 5.28 0.03 -9.54
N ARG A 49 4.47 0.57 -10.45
CA ARG A 49 3.23 -0.08 -10.97
C ARG A 49 2.28 -0.44 -9.83
N GLY A 50 2.17 0.43 -8.83
CA GLY A 50 1.44 0.13 -7.61
C GLY A 50 -0.08 0.16 -7.75
N LEU A 51 -0.63 0.88 -8.76
CA LEU A 51 -2.06 0.96 -8.98
C LEU A 51 -2.60 -0.26 -9.73
N GLY A 52 -3.74 -0.77 -9.30
CA GLY A 52 -4.50 -1.82 -9.93
C GLY A 52 -5.89 -1.96 -9.32
N PHE A 53 -6.51 -3.10 -9.52
CA PHE A 53 -7.68 -3.58 -8.79
C PHE A 53 -7.60 -5.09 -8.65
N VAL A 54 -8.05 -5.59 -7.51
CA VAL A 54 -8.07 -7.03 -7.23
C VAL A 54 -9.27 -7.39 -6.36
N TYR A 55 -9.90 -8.51 -6.68
CA TYR A 55 -10.91 -9.19 -5.87
C TYR A 55 -10.43 -10.58 -5.49
N PHE A 56 -10.44 -10.89 -4.20
CA PHE A 56 -10.12 -12.22 -3.67
C PHE A 56 -11.25 -12.79 -2.81
N HIS A 57 -11.49 -14.08 -2.99
CA HIS A 57 -12.22 -14.92 -2.06
C HIS A 57 -11.63 -16.32 -2.21
N ILE A 58 -10.68 -16.68 -1.35
CA ILE A 58 -9.87 -17.89 -1.47
C ILE A 58 -9.89 -18.66 -0.15
N GLY A 59 -10.30 -19.91 -0.19
CA GLY A 59 -10.36 -20.78 0.99
C GLY A 59 -11.23 -20.20 2.10
N ASP A 60 -10.70 -20.16 3.32
CA ASP A 60 -11.39 -19.68 4.53
C ASP A 60 -11.24 -18.16 4.76
N MET A 61 -10.65 -17.44 3.81
CA MET A 61 -10.48 -15.97 3.95
C MET A 61 -11.79 -15.27 3.64
N ASP A 62 -12.09 -14.23 4.43
CA ASP A 62 -13.15 -13.30 4.08
C ASP A 62 -12.88 -12.66 2.71
N PRO A 63 -13.92 -12.41 1.89
CA PRO A 63 -13.75 -11.69 0.64
C PRO A 63 -13.05 -10.36 0.84
N PHE A 64 -12.20 -10.01 -0.11
CA PHE A 64 -11.41 -8.79 -0.07
C PHE A 64 -11.32 -8.18 -1.46
N PHE A 65 -11.40 -6.87 -1.56
CA PHE A 65 -10.96 -6.15 -2.74
C PHE A 65 -10.26 -4.83 -2.39
N GLY A 66 -9.36 -4.44 -3.26
CA GLY A 66 -8.53 -3.25 -3.13
C GLY A 66 -7.83 -2.92 -4.44
N GLY A 67 -6.96 -1.94 -4.42
CA GLY A 67 -6.36 -1.41 -5.63
C GLY A 67 -4.85 -1.55 -5.72
N ARG A 68 -4.17 -2.18 -4.75
CA ARG A 68 -2.74 -2.40 -4.87
C ARG A 68 -2.43 -3.50 -5.89
N ALA A 69 -1.62 -3.15 -6.89
CA ALA A 69 -1.00 -4.09 -7.82
C ALA A 69 0.47 -4.33 -7.45
N ASN A 70 1.15 -5.14 -8.25
CA ASN A 70 2.57 -5.42 -8.15
C ASN A 70 3.01 -5.82 -6.72
N VAL A 71 2.24 -6.74 -6.14
CA VAL A 71 2.60 -7.40 -4.88
C VAL A 71 3.56 -8.54 -5.21
N ALA A 72 4.77 -8.50 -4.66
CA ALA A 72 5.79 -9.51 -4.91
C ALA A 72 5.30 -10.90 -4.50
N ARG A 73 5.40 -11.86 -5.42
CA ARG A 73 5.40 -13.29 -5.13
C ARG A 73 6.84 -13.78 -5.00
N PRO A 74 7.07 -14.95 -4.42
CA PRO A 74 8.42 -15.52 -4.40
C PRO A 74 9.03 -15.57 -5.81
N GLY A 75 10.17 -14.88 -6.00
CA GLY A 75 10.87 -14.78 -7.27
C GLY A 75 10.36 -13.70 -8.25
N GLU A 76 9.37 -12.89 -7.85
CA GLU A 76 8.89 -11.74 -8.64
C GLU A 76 9.31 -10.41 -8.00
N GLU A 77 9.55 -9.40 -8.83
CA GLU A 77 9.75 -8.03 -8.37
C GLU A 77 8.42 -7.44 -7.87
N GLY A 78 8.44 -6.86 -6.65
CA GLY A 78 7.33 -6.07 -6.13
C GLY A 78 7.45 -4.59 -6.49
N LEU A 79 6.50 -3.79 -5.98
CA LEU A 79 6.48 -2.34 -6.15
C LEU A 79 7.82 -1.73 -5.74
N GLU A 80 8.36 -2.15 -4.61
CA GLU A 80 9.57 -1.63 -4.00
C GLU A 80 10.79 -1.79 -4.91
N ILE A 81 11.00 -3.01 -5.43
CA ILE A 81 12.12 -3.34 -6.32
C ILE A 81 11.93 -2.67 -7.69
N THR A 82 10.69 -2.66 -8.21
CA THR A 82 10.39 -2.04 -9.51
C THR A 82 10.62 -0.52 -9.47
N ALA A 83 10.19 0.16 -8.41
CA ALA A 83 10.43 1.59 -8.23
C ALA A 83 11.93 1.88 -8.08
N GLY A 84 12.64 1.08 -7.27
CA GLY A 84 14.09 1.17 -7.11
C GLY A 84 14.83 1.07 -8.44
N ARG A 85 14.58 0.03 -9.22
CA ARG A 85 15.21 -0.18 -10.54
C ARG A 85 15.02 1.03 -11.47
N ARG A 86 13.84 1.65 -11.48
CA ARG A 86 13.54 2.84 -12.32
C ARG A 86 14.12 4.14 -11.79
N THR A 87 14.63 4.15 -10.58
CA THR A 87 15.33 5.28 -9.97
C THR A 87 16.82 5.03 -9.74
N GLY A 88 17.36 3.92 -10.29
CA GLY A 88 18.76 3.53 -10.14
C GLY A 88 19.14 3.06 -8.74
N VAL A 89 18.15 2.80 -7.87
CA VAL A 89 18.36 2.27 -6.52
C VAL A 89 18.21 0.75 -6.54
N VAL A 90 19.23 0.04 -6.05
CA VAL A 90 19.11 -1.41 -5.86
C VAL A 90 18.34 -1.66 -4.58
N VAL A 91 17.24 -2.38 -4.67
CA VAL A 91 16.37 -2.75 -3.54
C VAL A 91 16.36 -4.26 -3.41
N GLU A 92 16.85 -4.77 -2.30
CA GLU A 92 16.85 -6.19 -1.99
C GLU A 92 15.83 -6.53 -0.91
N ALA A 93 14.91 -7.44 -1.22
CA ALA A 93 13.90 -7.91 -0.27
C ALA A 93 14.33 -9.22 0.38
N HIS A 94 14.34 -9.22 1.69
CA HIS A 94 14.70 -10.40 2.47
C HIS A 94 13.52 -10.94 3.25
N THR A 95 13.40 -12.27 3.32
CA THR A 95 12.41 -12.96 4.15
C THR A 95 13.04 -14.18 4.79
N THR A 96 12.61 -14.53 5.99
CA THR A 96 13.06 -15.75 6.66
C THR A 96 12.03 -16.27 7.65
N GLY A 97 11.88 -17.59 7.76
CA GLY A 97 11.12 -18.23 8.82
C GLY A 97 11.87 -18.33 10.16
N SER A 98 13.15 -17.91 10.22
CA SER A 98 13.97 -17.95 11.42
C SER A 98 13.99 -16.60 12.13
N ALA A 99 13.26 -16.49 13.25
CA ALA A 99 13.28 -15.30 14.10
C ALA A 99 14.70 -14.87 14.48
N ARG A 100 15.57 -15.84 14.85
CA ARG A 100 16.96 -15.54 15.21
C ARG A 100 17.74 -14.87 14.06
N LYS A 101 17.66 -15.42 12.84
CA LYS A 101 18.34 -14.82 11.67
C LYS A 101 17.78 -13.43 11.35
N ALA A 102 16.46 -13.26 11.43
CA ALA A 102 15.82 -11.98 11.22
C ALA A 102 16.27 -10.91 12.22
N GLN A 103 16.38 -11.29 13.50
CA GLN A 103 16.85 -10.40 14.57
C GLN A 103 18.33 -10.02 14.40
N GLU A 104 19.18 -10.99 14.08
CA GLU A 104 20.61 -10.77 13.85
C GLU A 104 20.84 -9.80 12.68
N ALA A 105 20.16 -10.02 11.55
CA ALA A 105 20.27 -9.15 10.39
C ALA A 105 19.74 -7.72 10.68
N LEU A 106 18.54 -7.62 11.27
CA LEU A 106 17.97 -6.31 11.61
C LEU A 106 18.86 -5.54 12.58
N ARG A 107 19.33 -6.21 13.64
CA ARG A 107 20.20 -5.55 14.64
C ARG A 107 21.49 -5.03 14.02
N ALA A 108 22.12 -5.77 13.12
CA ALA A 108 23.33 -5.33 12.43
C ALA A 108 23.12 -4.04 11.63
N LEU A 109 21.99 -3.91 10.93
CA LEU A 109 21.62 -2.69 10.20
C LEU A 109 21.36 -1.51 11.14
N LEU A 110 20.60 -1.74 12.22
CA LEU A 110 20.27 -0.67 13.18
C LEU A 110 21.50 -0.21 13.97
N GLU A 111 22.43 -1.11 14.31
CA GLU A 111 23.72 -0.77 14.95
C GLU A 111 24.65 0.00 14.00
N ALA A 112 24.49 -0.15 12.67
CA ALA A 112 25.17 0.66 11.68
C ALA A 112 24.52 2.05 11.49
N GLY A 113 23.37 2.32 12.12
CA GLY A 113 22.63 3.58 12.01
C GLY A 113 21.77 3.69 10.76
N GLU A 114 21.47 2.56 10.12
CA GLU A 114 20.66 2.51 8.89
C GLU A 114 19.17 2.44 9.19
N PRO A 115 18.32 3.29 8.61
CA PRO A 115 16.88 3.15 8.65
C PRO A 115 16.42 1.91 7.89
N VAL A 116 15.62 1.07 8.52
CA VAL A 116 15.23 -0.22 7.93
C VAL A 116 13.74 -0.26 7.66
N MET A 117 13.36 -0.42 6.39
CA MET A 117 11.98 -0.66 5.98
C MET A 117 11.60 -2.11 6.27
N VAL A 118 10.52 -2.32 7.04
CA VAL A 118 10.07 -3.64 7.48
C VAL A 118 8.58 -3.85 7.28
N TYR A 119 8.19 -5.11 7.01
CA TYR A 119 6.79 -5.55 7.10
C TYR A 119 6.48 -6.03 8.52
N LEU A 120 5.27 -5.72 8.98
CA LEU A 120 4.80 -6.10 10.30
C LEU A 120 3.26 -6.18 10.38
N ASP A 121 2.76 -6.80 11.43
CA ASP A 121 1.34 -6.91 11.71
C ASP A 121 0.89 -5.76 12.62
N MET A 122 0.00 -4.91 12.09
CA MET A 122 -0.57 -3.76 12.78
C MET A 122 -1.21 -4.12 14.12
N GLY A 123 -1.76 -5.33 14.25
CA GLY A 123 -2.46 -5.77 15.46
C GLY A 123 -1.59 -5.78 16.71
N PHE A 124 -0.26 -5.79 16.56
CA PHE A 124 0.70 -5.71 17.68
C PHE A 124 1.16 -4.28 17.98
N LEU A 125 0.87 -3.30 17.11
CA LEU A 125 1.39 -1.94 17.28
C LEU A 125 0.55 -1.13 18.24
N PRO A 126 1.11 -0.64 19.37
CA PRO A 126 0.35 -0.04 20.45
C PRO A 126 -0.25 1.34 20.10
N TYR A 127 0.26 2.01 19.07
CA TYR A 127 -0.25 3.31 18.63
C TYR A 127 -1.45 3.22 17.68
N PHE A 128 -1.75 2.03 17.13
CA PHE A 128 -3.01 1.78 16.45
C PHE A 128 -4.07 1.36 17.45
N ASN A 129 -5.14 2.11 17.56
CA ASN A 129 -6.30 1.77 18.40
C ASN A 129 -7.23 0.78 17.65
N LEU A 130 -6.71 -0.41 17.33
CA LEU A 130 -7.45 -1.44 16.59
C LEU A 130 -8.34 -2.28 17.49
N PRO A 131 -9.44 -2.83 16.97
CA PRO A 131 -10.25 -3.80 17.71
C PRO A 131 -9.42 -5.00 18.16
N GLU A 132 -9.77 -5.56 19.32
CA GLU A 132 -9.12 -6.78 19.82
C GLU A 132 -9.20 -7.92 18.79
N GLY A 133 -8.07 -8.58 18.54
CA GLY A 133 -7.96 -9.67 17.57
C GLY A 133 -7.90 -9.21 16.11
N TYR A 134 -7.80 -7.92 15.83
CA TYR A 134 -7.54 -7.43 14.48
C TYR A 134 -6.08 -7.65 14.10
N HIS A 135 -5.84 -8.30 12.98
CA HIS A 135 -4.51 -8.58 12.44
C HIS A 135 -4.41 -8.24 10.96
N PHE A 136 -3.35 -7.52 10.59
CA PHE A 136 -3.00 -7.24 9.21
C PHE A 136 -1.49 -7.12 9.08
N GLY A 137 -0.84 -8.18 8.57
CA GLY A 137 0.61 -8.32 8.51
C GLY A 137 1.26 -7.74 7.25
N ALA A 138 0.50 -7.09 6.36
CA ALA A 138 1.05 -6.42 5.19
C ALA A 138 1.29 -4.92 5.41
N HIS A 139 1.34 -4.46 6.66
CA HIS A 139 1.70 -3.08 6.96
C HIS A 139 3.20 -2.87 6.91
N VAL A 140 3.62 -1.67 6.50
CA VAL A 140 5.02 -1.33 6.29
C VAL A 140 5.36 -0.04 7.02
N VAL A 141 6.48 -0.06 7.71
CA VAL A 141 7.03 1.09 8.43
C VAL A 141 8.54 1.18 8.24
N VAL A 142 9.15 2.27 8.66
CA VAL A 142 10.61 2.41 8.75
C VAL A 142 11.02 2.43 10.22
N ILE A 143 11.97 1.57 10.59
CA ILE A 143 12.65 1.68 11.88
C ILE A 143 13.68 2.80 11.72
N ALA A 144 13.43 3.91 12.39
CA ALA A 144 14.16 5.17 12.25
C ALA A 144 15.11 5.47 13.42
N GLY A 145 15.13 4.61 14.43
CA GLY A 145 16.00 4.75 15.60
C GLY A 145 15.99 3.49 16.44
N TYR A 146 17.09 3.25 17.16
CA TYR A 146 17.27 2.08 18.01
C TYR A 146 18.13 2.39 19.22
N ASP A 147 17.66 2.03 20.40
CA ASP A 147 18.44 2.02 21.63
C ASP A 147 18.58 0.58 22.17
N ALA A 148 19.79 0.06 22.13
CA ALA A 148 20.11 -1.28 22.60
C ALA A 148 19.96 -1.45 24.12
N ALA A 149 20.14 -0.35 24.91
CA ALA A 149 20.08 -0.42 26.39
C ALA A 149 18.63 -0.55 26.87
N SER A 150 17.71 0.23 26.32
CA SER A 150 16.27 0.15 26.61
C SER A 150 15.56 -0.92 25.78
N ARG A 151 16.21 -1.47 24.77
CA ARG A 151 15.61 -2.39 23.79
C ARG A 151 14.36 -1.78 23.14
N THR A 152 14.46 -0.53 22.70
CA THR A 152 13.36 0.21 22.08
C THR A 152 13.75 0.66 20.68
N VAL A 153 12.79 0.64 19.76
CA VAL A 153 12.92 1.20 18.42
C VAL A 153 11.97 2.38 18.24
N LEU A 154 12.31 3.29 17.33
CA LEU A 154 11.41 4.33 16.83
C LEU A 154 10.88 3.93 15.46
N LEU A 155 9.58 3.87 15.31
CA LEU A 155 8.92 3.59 14.04
C LEU A 155 8.42 4.88 13.41
N ALA A 156 8.81 5.14 12.17
CA ALA A 156 8.18 6.12 11.30
C ALA A 156 7.09 5.42 10.47
N ASP A 157 5.87 5.91 10.58
CA ASP A 157 4.70 5.41 9.87
C ASP A 157 4.13 6.52 8.96
N ARG A 158 2.81 6.66 8.85
CA ARG A 158 2.17 7.61 7.94
C ARG A 158 1.94 9.01 8.53
N ASP A 159 2.23 9.23 9.78
CA ASP A 159 2.17 10.56 10.42
C ASP A 159 3.57 11.16 10.61
N ALA A 160 3.63 12.37 11.18
CA ALA A 160 4.90 13.05 11.47
C ALA A 160 5.52 12.62 12.81
N ALA A 161 4.89 11.69 13.53
CA ALA A 161 5.39 11.24 14.82
C ALA A 161 6.31 10.02 14.66
N LEU A 162 7.30 9.92 15.54
CA LEU A 162 8.05 8.69 15.73
C LEU A 162 7.41 7.91 16.90
N HIS A 163 7.08 6.66 16.66
CA HIS A 163 6.38 5.81 17.60
C HIS A 163 7.36 4.88 18.32
N PRO A 164 7.60 5.03 19.62
CA PRO A 164 8.43 4.11 20.37
C PRO A 164 7.73 2.76 20.54
N VAL A 165 8.43 1.69 20.22
CA VAL A 165 7.97 0.31 20.36
C VAL A 165 9.09 -0.53 20.98
N ASP A 166 8.75 -1.36 21.98
CA ASP A 166 9.73 -2.28 22.55
C ASP A 166 10.09 -3.40 21.55
N TRP A 167 11.31 -3.91 21.71
CA TRP A 167 11.86 -4.92 20.80
C TRP A 167 11.02 -6.18 20.74
N ASP A 168 10.45 -6.62 21.85
CA ASP A 168 9.71 -7.87 21.89
C ASP A 168 8.36 -7.72 21.16
N THR A 169 7.71 -6.58 21.27
CA THR A 169 6.53 -6.20 20.49
C THR A 169 6.86 -6.12 18.99
N LEU A 170 7.97 -5.49 18.61
CA LEU A 170 8.43 -5.44 17.22
C LEU A 170 8.62 -6.86 16.65
N GLU A 171 9.27 -7.74 17.39
CA GLU A 171 9.53 -9.12 16.95
C GLU A 171 8.23 -9.94 16.82
N GLN A 172 7.27 -9.75 17.72
CA GLN A 172 5.94 -10.34 17.59
C GLN A 172 5.23 -9.85 16.32
N ALA A 173 5.26 -8.53 16.08
CA ALA A 173 4.66 -7.92 14.90
C ALA A 173 5.29 -8.42 13.59
N ARG A 174 6.63 -8.55 13.52
CA ARG A 174 7.36 -9.04 12.34
C ARG A 174 7.22 -10.54 12.13
N GLY A 175 7.11 -11.30 13.23
CA GLY A 175 6.98 -12.75 13.22
C GLY A 175 5.54 -13.27 13.22
N SER A 176 4.56 -12.41 13.11
CA SER A 176 3.13 -12.78 13.11
C SER A 176 2.82 -13.84 12.05
N THR A 177 2.00 -14.81 12.44
CA THR A 177 1.50 -15.87 11.55
C THR A 177 0.03 -15.70 11.20
N PHE A 178 -0.60 -14.61 11.65
CA PHE A 178 -1.99 -14.33 11.36
C PHE A 178 -2.23 -14.10 9.87
N LYS A 179 -3.27 -14.76 9.38
CA LYS A 179 -3.72 -14.58 7.99
C LYS A 179 -4.55 -13.30 7.85
N PRO A 180 -4.67 -12.71 6.65
CA PRO A 180 -4.25 -13.30 5.37
C PRO A 180 -2.82 -13.01 4.92
N PHE A 181 -2.11 -12.07 5.54
CA PHE A 181 -0.82 -11.57 5.05
C PHE A 181 0.26 -11.62 6.14
N PRO A 182 0.78 -12.79 6.53
CA PRO A 182 1.85 -12.87 7.52
C PRO A 182 3.12 -12.15 7.02
N PRO A 183 3.78 -11.33 7.85
CA PRO A 183 4.93 -10.51 7.45
C PRO A 183 6.18 -11.30 7.09
N MET A 184 6.34 -12.53 7.61
CA MET A 184 7.47 -13.42 7.37
C MET A 184 8.84 -12.78 7.68
N HIS A 185 8.91 -11.92 8.68
CA HIS A 185 10.08 -11.11 9.04
C HIS A 185 10.68 -10.33 7.86
N LYS A 186 9.87 -9.89 6.91
CA LYS A 186 10.36 -9.22 5.69
C LYS A 186 11.00 -7.87 6.01
N TRP A 187 12.18 -7.61 5.42
CA TRP A 187 12.87 -6.32 5.46
C TRP A 187 13.53 -6.03 4.12
N PHE A 188 14.04 -4.82 3.95
CA PHE A 188 14.69 -4.38 2.73
C PHE A 188 16.04 -3.73 3.02
N ASP A 189 17.00 -3.99 2.14
CA ASP A 189 18.25 -3.27 2.02
C ASP A 189 18.23 -2.40 0.77
N PHE A 190 18.92 -1.25 0.81
CA PHE A 190 18.94 -0.27 -0.27
C PHE A 190 20.37 0.13 -0.60
N ASP A 191 20.71 0.19 -1.90
CA ASP A 191 21.96 0.76 -2.39
C ASP A 191 21.65 1.95 -3.32
N PHE A 192 21.97 3.14 -2.85
CA PHE A 192 21.76 4.41 -3.54
C PHE A 192 22.97 4.85 -4.39
N SER A 193 24.04 4.05 -4.49
CA SER A 193 25.28 4.44 -5.18
C SER A 193 25.08 4.83 -6.66
N ALA A 194 24.04 4.30 -7.31
CA ALA A 194 23.67 4.61 -8.68
C ALA A 194 22.33 5.33 -8.81
N ALA A 195 21.84 5.93 -7.71
CA ALA A 195 20.55 6.63 -7.69
C ALA A 195 20.51 7.78 -8.70
N ARG A 196 19.41 7.87 -9.44
CA ARG A 196 19.19 8.87 -10.48
C ARG A 196 17.69 9.13 -10.68
N PRO A 197 17.30 10.25 -11.28
CA PRO A 197 15.93 10.44 -11.74
C PRO A 197 15.49 9.34 -12.71
N PRO A 198 14.21 8.97 -12.74
CA PRO A 198 13.66 8.07 -13.73
C PRO A 198 13.78 8.69 -15.12
N THR A 199 14.02 7.88 -16.15
CA THR A 199 14.03 8.35 -17.53
C THR A 199 12.61 8.50 -18.07
N PRO A 200 12.40 9.30 -19.15
CA PRO A 200 11.11 9.36 -19.84
C PRO A 200 10.63 7.99 -20.31
N GLU A 201 11.54 7.12 -20.76
CA GLU A 201 11.21 5.79 -21.24
C GLU A 201 10.73 4.87 -20.09
N GLU A 202 11.45 4.84 -18.98
CA GLU A 202 11.05 4.08 -17.79
C GLU A 202 9.70 4.55 -17.24
N THR A 203 9.43 5.86 -17.30
CA THR A 203 8.13 6.43 -16.91
C THR A 203 7.02 5.99 -17.86
N ARG A 204 7.29 6.00 -19.18
CA ARG A 204 6.38 5.51 -20.22
C ARG A 204 6.06 4.03 -20.00
N GLU A 205 7.09 3.19 -19.83
CA GLU A 205 6.93 1.75 -19.57
C GLU A 205 6.06 1.49 -18.34
N ALA A 206 6.28 2.24 -17.25
CA ALA A 206 5.48 2.11 -16.04
C ALA A 206 3.98 2.37 -16.30
N ILE A 207 3.67 3.41 -17.08
CA ILE A 207 2.29 3.73 -17.46
C ILE A 207 1.69 2.63 -18.33
N VAL A 208 2.42 2.18 -19.37
CA VAL A 208 1.96 1.11 -20.28
C VAL A 208 1.66 -0.17 -19.50
N GLU A 209 2.50 -0.53 -18.55
CA GLU A 209 2.31 -1.74 -17.73
C GLU A 209 1.09 -1.65 -16.81
N VAL A 210 0.79 -0.46 -16.24
CA VAL A 210 -0.43 -0.24 -15.46
C VAL A 210 -1.67 -0.30 -16.36
N CYS A 211 -1.65 0.37 -17.52
CA CYS A 211 -2.75 0.29 -18.49
C CYS A 211 -3.05 -1.16 -18.88
N ARG A 212 -2.01 -1.95 -19.20
CA ARG A 212 -2.16 -3.37 -19.50
C ARG A 212 -2.74 -4.16 -18.34
N GLY A 213 -2.25 -3.94 -17.11
CA GLY A 213 -2.75 -4.60 -15.91
C GLY A 213 -4.23 -4.31 -15.63
N MET A 214 -4.70 -3.12 -15.99
CA MET A 214 -6.10 -2.72 -15.83
C MET A 214 -6.99 -3.24 -16.95
N LEU A 215 -6.56 -3.20 -18.20
CA LEU A 215 -7.37 -3.54 -19.38
C LEU A 215 -7.31 -5.02 -19.75
N GLU A 216 -6.13 -5.63 -19.62
CA GLU A 216 -5.84 -7.00 -20.08
C GLU A 216 -5.31 -7.89 -18.95
N PRO A 217 -5.99 -7.94 -17.80
CA PRO A 217 -5.51 -8.74 -16.68
C PRO A 217 -5.51 -10.23 -17.01
N PRO A 218 -4.56 -11.02 -16.45
CA PRO A 218 -4.45 -12.46 -16.72
C PRO A 218 -5.64 -13.28 -16.19
N ILE A 219 -6.37 -12.75 -15.23
CA ILE A 219 -7.57 -13.37 -14.67
C ILE A 219 -8.67 -12.33 -14.42
N ALA A 220 -9.92 -12.76 -14.46
CA ALA A 220 -11.09 -11.88 -14.33
C ALA A 220 -11.28 -11.28 -12.90
N ASN A 221 -10.40 -11.59 -11.96
CA ASN A 221 -10.40 -11.01 -10.62
C ASN A 221 -9.61 -9.70 -10.52
N LEU A 222 -8.92 -9.33 -11.59
CA LEU A 222 -7.99 -8.20 -11.63
C LEU A 222 -8.48 -7.14 -12.62
N GLY A 223 -7.95 -5.91 -12.45
CA GLY A 223 -8.21 -4.79 -13.33
C GLY A 223 -9.69 -4.42 -13.41
N VAL A 224 -10.09 -3.81 -14.53
CA VAL A 224 -11.49 -3.36 -14.75
C VAL A 224 -12.48 -4.52 -14.66
N LYS A 225 -12.14 -5.68 -15.22
CA LYS A 225 -12.98 -6.90 -15.11
C LYS A 225 -13.18 -7.33 -13.66
N GLY A 226 -12.16 -7.13 -12.83
CA GLY A 226 -12.21 -7.40 -11.40
C GLY A 226 -13.21 -6.52 -10.66
N ILE A 227 -13.36 -5.25 -11.05
CA ILE A 227 -14.34 -4.31 -10.47
C ILE A 227 -15.76 -4.84 -10.70
N SER A 228 -16.10 -5.18 -11.93
CA SER A 228 -17.42 -5.74 -12.28
C SER A 228 -17.69 -7.07 -11.56
N LYS A 229 -16.66 -7.93 -11.46
CA LYS A 229 -16.76 -9.18 -10.73
C LYS A 229 -16.97 -8.97 -9.23
N ALA A 230 -16.21 -8.05 -8.61
CA ALA A 230 -16.34 -7.75 -7.18
C ALA A 230 -17.78 -7.34 -6.83
N ARG A 231 -18.42 -6.48 -7.64
CA ARG A 231 -19.84 -6.14 -7.47
C ARG A 231 -20.74 -7.37 -7.52
N ALA A 232 -20.61 -8.19 -8.56
CA ALA A 232 -21.44 -9.37 -8.75
C ALA A 232 -21.27 -10.40 -7.61
N GLU A 233 -20.06 -10.54 -7.08
CA GLU A 233 -19.78 -11.44 -5.95
C GLU A 233 -20.26 -10.86 -4.61
N THR A 234 -20.14 -9.55 -4.40
CA THR A 234 -20.60 -8.87 -3.17
C THR A 234 -22.09 -9.15 -2.91
N LEU A 235 -22.92 -9.14 -3.95
CA LEU A 235 -24.35 -9.40 -3.82
C LEU A 235 -24.67 -10.87 -3.43
N LYS A 236 -23.69 -11.75 -3.48
CA LYS A 236 -23.81 -13.16 -3.05
C LYS A 236 -23.32 -13.39 -1.62
N TRP A 237 -22.55 -12.47 -1.03
CA TRP A 237 -21.96 -12.61 0.31
C TRP A 237 -22.96 -12.99 1.41
N PRO A 238 -24.21 -12.47 1.44
CA PRO A 238 -25.19 -12.89 2.44
C PRO A 238 -25.54 -14.39 2.42
N LYS A 239 -25.24 -15.09 1.31
CA LYS A 239 -25.44 -16.55 1.19
C LYS A 239 -24.19 -17.35 1.56
N LEU A 240 -23.03 -16.68 1.66
CA LEU A 240 -21.72 -17.31 1.85
C LEU A 240 -21.13 -17.04 3.24
N LEU A 241 -21.51 -15.93 3.86
CA LEU A 241 -20.95 -15.44 5.11
C LEU A 241 -22.05 -15.38 6.18
N ASP A 242 -21.69 -15.73 7.40
CA ASP A 242 -22.54 -15.44 8.54
C ASP A 242 -22.57 -13.92 8.84
N PRO A 243 -23.53 -13.42 9.64
CA PRO A 243 -23.66 -11.99 9.89
C PRO A 243 -22.41 -11.32 10.50
N PRO A 244 -21.68 -11.94 11.45
CA PRO A 244 -20.41 -11.41 11.94
C PRO A 244 -19.33 -11.30 10.86
N ALA A 245 -19.13 -12.35 10.04
CA ALA A 245 -18.17 -12.34 8.94
C ALA A 245 -18.54 -11.32 7.87
N LEU A 246 -19.83 -11.20 7.52
CA LEU A 246 -20.30 -10.21 6.56
C LEU A 246 -20.01 -8.76 7.05
N ARG A 247 -20.26 -8.48 8.33
CA ARG A 247 -19.96 -7.18 8.93
C ARG A 247 -18.47 -6.88 8.89
N ARG A 248 -17.63 -7.83 9.28
CA ARG A 248 -16.17 -7.71 9.24
C ARG A 248 -15.67 -7.49 7.82
N THR A 249 -16.21 -8.23 6.85
CA THR A 249 -15.89 -8.06 5.42
C THR A 249 -16.24 -6.66 4.94
N CYS A 250 -17.43 -6.14 5.24
CA CYS A 250 -17.82 -4.78 4.89
C CYS A 250 -16.88 -3.74 5.52
N PHE A 251 -16.52 -3.90 6.79
CA PHE A 251 -15.58 -3.02 7.49
C PHE A 251 -14.21 -3.03 6.80
N ASN A 252 -13.67 -4.22 6.51
CA ASN A 252 -12.37 -4.36 5.87
C ASN A 252 -12.37 -3.71 4.49
N VAL A 253 -13.40 -3.98 3.66
CA VAL A 253 -13.50 -3.35 2.34
C VAL A 253 -13.52 -1.83 2.44
N ALA A 254 -14.34 -1.26 3.34
CA ALA A 254 -14.36 0.18 3.57
C ALA A 254 -12.97 0.73 3.87
N MET A 255 -12.25 0.10 4.81
CA MET A 255 -10.90 0.50 5.20
C MET A 255 -9.87 0.41 4.07
N PHE A 256 -10.00 -0.60 3.20
CA PHE A 256 -9.02 -0.83 2.13
C PHE A 256 -9.23 0.02 0.87
N ILE A 257 -10.44 0.57 0.67
CA ILE A 257 -10.73 1.44 -0.49
C ILE A 257 -10.92 2.91 -0.13
N ASP A 258 -10.90 3.27 1.15
CA ASP A 258 -10.96 4.63 1.69
C ASP A 258 -9.65 5.40 1.38
N ASP A 259 -9.75 6.71 1.19
CA ASP A 259 -8.62 7.58 0.87
C ASP A 259 -7.65 7.85 2.05
N ARG A 260 -8.06 7.50 3.27
CA ARG A 260 -7.29 7.79 4.50
C ARG A 260 -6.32 6.69 4.89
N GLY A 261 -6.61 5.46 4.57
CA GLY A 261 -5.81 4.33 5.06
C GLY A 261 -5.66 3.19 4.08
N GLY A 262 -6.32 3.28 2.94
CA GLY A 262 -6.47 2.19 2.00
C GLY A 262 -5.21 1.80 1.24
N THR A 263 -5.35 0.71 0.52
CA THR A 263 -4.36 0.19 -0.44
C THR A 263 -4.97 0.14 -1.83
N GLY A 264 -5.81 1.13 -2.18
CA GLY A 264 -6.52 1.11 -3.44
C GLY A 264 -7.69 2.09 -3.47
N GLY A 265 -8.75 1.77 -4.18
CA GLY A 265 -9.91 2.62 -4.29
C GLY A 265 -9.55 4.06 -4.64
N GLY A 266 -10.12 5.02 -3.91
CA GLY A 266 -9.92 6.45 -4.13
C GLY A 266 -8.47 6.90 -3.97
N ILE A 267 -7.81 6.51 -2.88
CA ILE A 267 -6.44 6.97 -2.58
C ILE A 267 -5.49 6.76 -3.76
N PHE A 268 -5.50 5.58 -4.40
CA PHE A 268 -4.58 5.30 -5.49
C PHE A 268 -4.95 6.02 -6.79
N ARG A 269 -6.23 6.32 -7.01
CA ARG A 269 -6.65 7.14 -8.15
C ARG A 269 -6.17 8.57 -7.99
N TYR A 270 -6.28 9.16 -6.80
CA TYR A 270 -5.73 10.47 -6.50
C TYR A 270 -4.20 10.52 -6.61
N MET A 271 -3.50 9.54 -6.05
CA MET A 271 -2.04 9.44 -6.14
C MET A 271 -1.58 9.29 -7.59
N TYR A 272 -2.22 8.43 -8.35
CA TYR A 272 -1.87 8.20 -9.76
C TYR A 272 -2.18 9.42 -10.64
N GLY A 273 -3.25 10.16 -10.35
CA GLY A 273 -3.53 11.43 -11.00
C GLY A 273 -2.40 12.45 -10.79
N ARG A 274 -1.86 12.56 -9.57
CA ARG A 274 -0.70 13.41 -9.30
C ARG A 274 0.58 12.88 -9.95
N PHE A 275 0.79 11.56 -9.96
CA PHE A 275 1.87 10.92 -10.73
C PHE A 275 1.82 11.30 -12.22
N LEU A 276 0.64 11.32 -12.86
CA LEU A 276 0.51 11.75 -14.26
C LEU A 276 0.94 13.21 -14.45
N GLY A 277 0.72 14.07 -13.47
CA GLY A 277 1.24 15.44 -13.47
C GLY A 277 2.77 15.49 -13.47
N GLU A 278 3.43 14.69 -12.64
CA GLU A 278 4.89 14.56 -12.60
C GLU A 278 5.44 13.90 -13.88
N ALA A 279 4.78 12.85 -14.36
CA ALA A 279 5.11 12.15 -15.60
C ALA A 279 5.02 13.08 -16.83
N ALA A 280 4.05 14.00 -16.84
CA ALA A 280 3.92 15.01 -17.91
C ALA A 280 5.19 15.85 -18.04
N VAL A 281 5.79 16.25 -16.90
CA VAL A 281 7.03 17.02 -16.88
C VAL A 281 8.22 16.15 -17.32
N LEU A 282 8.35 14.96 -16.77
CA LEU A 282 9.44 14.02 -17.05
C LEU A 282 9.48 13.61 -18.53
N MET A 283 8.31 13.39 -19.13
CA MET A 283 8.19 12.92 -20.51
C MET A 283 8.04 14.07 -21.54
N GLY A 284 7.84 15.31 -21.08
CA GLY A 284 7.48 16.42 -21.97
C GLY A 284 6.11 16.24 -22.63
N GLU A 285 5.15 15.53 -21.99
CA GLU A 285 3.86 15.17 -22.55
C GLU A 285 2.71 15.78 -21.71
N PRO A 286 2.28 17.01 -22.01
CA PRO A 286 1.29 17.73 -21.21
C PRO A 286 -0.10 17.09 -21.19
N ARG A 287 -0.43 16.22 -22.16
CA ARG A 287 -1.70 15.49 -22.18
C ARG A 287 -1.88 14.61 -20.95
N LEU A 288 -0.79 14.10 -20.35
CA LEU A 288 -0.84 13.29 -19.13
C LEU A 288 -1.41 14.11 -17.95
N ALA A 289 -0.91 15.33 -17.74
CA ALA A 289 -1.41 16.19 -16.67
C ALA A 289 -2.90 16.54 -16.86
N ALA A 290 -3.34 16.72 -18.11
CA ALA A 290 -4.73 17.02 -18.43
C ALA A 290 -5.69 15.86 -18.08
N MET A 291 -5.21 14.64 -17.91
CA MET A 291 -6.01 13.48 -17.53
C MET A 291 -6.20 13.33 -16.00
N ALA A 292 -5.41 14.00 -15.19
CA ALA A 292 -5.46 13.85 -13.73
C ALA A 292 -6.84 14.15 -13.11
N PRO A 293 -7.61 15.17 -13.55
CA PRO A 293 -8.94 15.42 -13.02
C PRO A 293 -9.96 14.30 -13.26
N ASP A 294 -9.87 13.60 -14.40
CA ASP A 294 -10.74 12.45 -14.70
C ASP A 294 -10.54 11.33 -13.69
N LEU A 295 -9.27 11.02 -13.39
CA LEU A 295 -8.91 9.98 -12.44
C LEU A 295 -9.27 10.37 -11.01
N ALA A 296 -9.12 11.65 -10.64
CA ALA A 296 -9.59 12.15 -9.36
C ALA A 296 -11.10 11.97 -9.20
N SER A 297 -11.89 12.30 -10.25
CA SER A 297 -13.34 12.09 -10.25
C SER A 297 -13.75 10.61 -10.18
N ILE A 298 -12.95 9.69 -10.71
CA ILE A 298 -13.14 8.25 -10.48
C ILE A 298 -12.83 7.90 -9.02
N GLY A 299 -11.79 8.50 -8.42
CA GLY A 299 -11.48 8.40 -7.00
C GLY A 299 -12.67 8.79 -6.12
N ASP A 300 -13.35 9.90 -6.42
CA ASP A 300 -14.55 10.35 -5.68
C ASP A 300 -15.68 9.31 -5.71
N ARG A 301 -15.81 8.55 -6.80
CA ARG A 301 -16.77 7.45 -6.89
C ARG A 301 -16.38 6.27 -6.02
N TRP A 302 -15.08 5.97 -5.92
CA TRP A 302 -14.57 4.96 -4.98
C TRP A 302 -14.83 5.34 -3.53
N GLU A 303 -14.74 6.63 -3.16
CA GLU A 303 -15.08 7.11 -1.81
C GLU A 303 -16.57 6.89 -1.48
N GLN A 304 -17.44 6.99 -2.47
CA GLN A 304 -18.86 6.67 -2.27
C GLN A 304 -19.05 5.16 -1.99
N VAL A 305 -18.29 4.29 -2.65
CA VAL A 305 -18.30 2.84 -2.39
C VAL A 305 -17.79 2.58 -0.97
N ALA A 306 -16.66 3.19 -0.57
CA ALA A 306 -16.10 3.07 0.78
C ALA A 306 -17.11 3.48 1.86
N ALA A 307 -17.75 4.65 1.70
CA ALA A 307 -18.79 5.14 2.59
C ALA A 307 -20.01 4.20 2.64
N GLY A 308 -20.39 3.62 1.51
CA GLY A 308 -21.46 2.60 1.43
C GLY A 308 -21.15 1.36 2.27
N PHE A 309 -19.95 0.81 2.12
CA PHE A 309 -19.50 -0.34 2.91
C PHE A 309 -19.33 0.01 4.41
N ALA A 310 -18.88 1.21 4.75
CA ALA A 310 -18.83 1.66 6.14
C ALA A 310 -20.23 1.72 6.77
N ARG A 311 -21.25 2.23 6.03
CA ARG A 311 -22.64 2.19 6.48
C ARG A 311 -23.16 0.76 6.63
N ALA A 312 -22.87 -0.12 5.68
CA ALA A 312 -23.24 -1.52 5.76
C ALA A 312 -22.63 -2.20 6.99
N ALA A 313 -21.35 -1.98 7.27
CA ALA A 313 -20.69 -2.51 8.46
C ALA A 313 -21.33 -2.03 9.77
N ALA A 314 -21.82 -0.80 9.83
CA ALA A 314 -22.46 -0.21 11.00
C ALA A 314 -23.96 -0.59 11.13
N ALA A 315 -24.59 -1.12 10.08
CA ALA A 315 -26.01 -1.43 10.06
C ALA A 315 -26.38 -2.66 10.93
N GLY A 316 -27.64 -2.76 11.32
CA GLY A 316 -28.17 -3.94 11.99
C GLY A 316 -28.05 -5.20 11.14
N ASN A 317 -28.36 -5.09 9.85
CA ASN A 317 -28.16 -6.13 8.84
C ASN A 317 -27.35 -5.58 7.64
N PRO A 318 -26.07 -5.91 7.53
CA PRO A 318 -25.25 -5.45 6.40
C PRO A 318 -25.80 -5.81 5.01
N ALA A 319 -26.48 -6.96 4.91
CA ALA A 319 -27.00 -7.48 3.64
C ALA A 319 -27.96 -6.51 2.92
N ASP A 320 -28.72 -5.71 3.69
CA ASP A 320 -29.73 -4.79 3.15
C ASP A 320 -29.11 -3.60 2.40
N LEU A 321 -27.81 -3.31 2.63
CA LEU A 321 -27.11 -2.15 2.08
C LEU A 321 -26.06 -2.51 1.00
N LEU A 322 -25.84 -3.78 0.70
CA LEU A 322 -24.78 -4.19 -0.24
C LEU A 322 -25.03 -3.72 -1.67
N ASP A 323 -26.28 -3.72 -2.14
CA ASP A 323 -26.60 -3.22 -3.47
C ASP A 323 -26.38 -1.71 -3.56
N GLU A 324 -26.80 -0.93 -2.56
CA GLU A 324 -26.52 0.50 -2.45
C GLU A 324 -25.03 0.79 -2.38
N ALA A 325 -24.28 0.06 -1.53
CA ALA A 325 -22.84 0.23 -1.36
C ALA A 325 -22.06 -0.01 -2.66
N THR A 326 -22.54 -0.93 -3.50
CA THR A 326 -21.87 -1.29 -4.76
C THR A 326 -22.46 -0.62 -5.99
N ALA A 327 -23.51 0.19 -5.83
CA ALA A 327 -24.21 0.87 -6.94
C ALA A 327 -23.29 1.75 -7.83
N PRO A 328 -22.25 2.43 -7.32
CA PRO A 328 -21.32 3.18 -8.19
C PRO A 328 -20.36 2.30 -9.02
N MET A 329 -20.14 1.02 -8.66
CA MET A 329 -19.08 0.21 -9.25
C MET A 329 -19.23 -0.05 -10.77
N PRO A 330 -20.42 -0.21 -11.36
CA PRO A 330 -20.55 -0.31 -12.82
C PRO A 330 -20.03 0.93 -13.53
N GLU A 331 -20.46 2.14 -13.10
CA GLU A 331 -19.97 3.41 -13.66
C GLU A 331 -18.43 3.54 -13.49
N ILE A 332 -17.90 3.13 -12.34
CA ILE A 332 -16.45 3.12 -12.11
C ILE A 332 -15.76 2.22 -13.13
N ALA A 333 -16.27 1.01 -13.36
CA ALA A 333 -15.68 0.07 -14.30
C ALA A 333 -15.65 0.65 -15.73
N ASP A 334 -16.77 1.20 -16.20
CA ASP A 334 -16.87 1.79 -17.54
C ASP A 334 -15.91 2.99 -17.68
N ARG A 335 -15.87 3.89 -16.70
CA ARG A 335 -14.99 5.06 -16.70
C ARG A 335 -13.50 4.68 -16.60
N GLU A 336 -13.15 3.67 -15.82
CA GLU A 336 -11.77 3.18 -15.76
C GLU A 336 -11.37 2.51 -17.07
N GLU A 337 -12.23 1.74 -17.72
CA GLU A 337 -11.93 1.16 -19.03
C GLU A 337 -11.62 2.24 -20.07
N GLU A 338 -12.46 3.27 -20.15
CA GLU A 338 -12.27 4.42 -21.04
C GLU A 338 -10.99 5.18 -20.70
N PHE A 339 -10.75 5.46 -19.41
CA PHE A 339 -9.59 6.22 -18.95
C PHE A 339 -8.29 5.50 -19.31
N TRP A 340 -8.16 4.21 -18.97
CA TRP A 340 -6.93 3.44 -19.22
C TRP A 340 -6.69 3.23 -20.70
N ALA A 341 -7.73 3.08 -21.53
CA ALA A 341 -7.59 3.00 -22.99
C ALA A 341 -7.04 4.32 -23.57
N ARG A 342 -7.62 5.47 -23.18
CA ARG A 342 -7.11 6.78 -23.61
C ARG A 342 -5.68 7.05 -23.13
N LEU A 343 -5.35 6.66 -21.90
CA LEU A 343 -3.99 6.82 -21.37
C LEU A 343 -2.99 5.98 -22.16
N ALA A 344 -3.34 4.74 -22.52
CA ALA A 344 -2.51 3.89 -23.36
C ALA A 344 -2.25 4.53 -24.75
N GLU A 345 -3.26 5.15 -25.36
CA GLU A 345 -3.10 5.88 -26.62
C GLU A 345 -2.16 7.09 -26.50
N VAL A 346 -2.29 7.87 -25.41
CA VAL A 346 -1.42 9.04 -25.15
C VAL A 346 0.04 8.65 -25.04
N VAL A 347 0.35 7.51 -24.40
CA VAL A 347 1.75 7.08 -24.23
C VAL A 347 2.31 6.26 -25.41
N ALA A 348 1.45 5.78 -26.30
CA ALA A 348 1.88 5.08 -27.53
C ALA A 348 2.29 6.02 -28.66
N GLY A 349 1.74 7.25 -28.68
CA GLY A 349 1.96 8.25 -29.74
C GLY A 349 2.88 9.35 -29.38
#